data_a6ae85a4d7cd85096c18e14491a96325
#
_entry.id   a6ae85a4d7cd85096c18e14491a96325
#
_cell.length_a   1.000
_cell.length_b   1.000
_cell.length_c   1.000
_cell.angle_alpha   90.00
_cell.angle_beta   90.00
_cell.angle_gamma   90.00
#
_symmetry.space_group_name_H-M   'P 1'
#
loop_
_entity.id
_entity.type
_entity.pdbx_description
1 polymer ?
#
loop_
_entity_poly.entity_id
_entity_poly.type
_entity_poly.pdbx_seq_one_letter_code
_entity_poly.pdbx_strand_id
1 'polypeptide(L)'
;MRDICMHYGGLTRPSQTASSQISLLGENFQVHYFTGTSLPCLSVFKPIYFEGGVPELGERPTNKYSSKNYWWRFEVLHRKIQTNYRTYIADFLKDKNELQLKIIEKEVDFRKKYLEGKVDKCELSGLTKWAFDEEEKLLEKWNDIVKVGKLPLFYSMNWGRVNKKAGLIF
;
A
#
# COMPACT_ATOMS: atom_id res chain seq x y z
N MET A 1 16.17 -8.32 -14.01
CA MET A 1 15.09 -8.19 -13.00
C MET A 1 15.45 -9.13 -11.87
N ARG A 2 15.79 -8.61 -10.70
CA ARG A 2 16.16 -9.45 -9.53
C ARG A 2 15.07 -9.45 -8.45
N ASP A 3 14.12 -8.51 -8.53
CA ASP A 3 13.10 -8.31 -7.52
C ASP A 3 11.71 -8.60 -8.08
N ILE A 4 10.83 -9.15 -7.24
CA ILE A 4 9.43 -9.43 -7.58
C ILE A 4 8.68 -8.09 -7.78
N CYS A 5 9.00 -7.06 -6.99
CA CYS A 5 8.44 -5.73 -7.14
C CYS A 5 9.16 -4.97 -8.25
N MET A 6 8.44 -4.68 -9.34
CA MET A 6 8.98 -3.89 -10.45
C MET A 6 8.94 -2.41 -10.12
N HIS A 7 10.10 -1.76 -10.21
CA HIS A 7 10.24 -0.32 -10.08
C HIS A 7 10.47 0.31 -11.46
N TYR A 8 9.74 1.37 -11.73
CA TYR A 8 9.96 2.14 -12.96
C TYR A 8 11.39 2.68 -13.02
N GLY A 9 12.10 2.40 -14.09
CA GLY A 9 13.53 2.74 -14.21
C GLY A 9 14.00 3.00 -15.64
N GLY A 10 13.24 3.72 -16.42
CA GLY A 10 13.59 4.15 -17.78
C GLY A 10 13.18 3.15 -18.87
N LEU A 11 13.92 3.15 -19.98
CA LEU A 11 13.55 2.41 -21.21
C LEU A 11 13.39 0.89 -20.99
N THR A 12 14.20 0.29 -20.12
CA THR A 12 14.18 -1.16 -19.87
C THR A 12 13.18 -1.58 -18.81
N ARG A 13 12.63 -0.64 -18.07
CA ARG A 13 11.64 -0.86 -17.00
C ARG A 13 10.54 0.21 -17.07
N PRO A 14 9.63 0.13 -18.08
CA PRO A 14 8.65 1.18 -18.36
C PRO A 14 7.45 1.18 -17.42
N SER A 15 7.36 0.22 -16.50
CA SER A 15 6.22 0.01 -15.62
C SER A 15 6.67 -0.13 -14.17
N GLN A 16 5.73 0.03 -13.25
CA GLN A 16 5.92 -0.33 -11.85
C GLN A 16 4.77 -1.23 -11.39
N THR A 17 5.02 -2.04 -10.36
CA THR A 17 4.00 -2.90 -9.77
C THR A 17 2.90 -2.05 -9.13
N ALA A 18 1.66 -2.26 -9.57
CA ALA A 18 0.52 -1.44 -9.15
C ALA A 18 -0.15 -1.94 -7.87
N SER A 19 0.02 -3.23 -7.55
CA SER A 19 -0.49 -3.87 -6.33
C SER A 19 0.13 -5.25 -6.19
N SER A 20 0.00 -5.87 -5.02
CA SER A 20 0.38 -7.25 -4.78
C SER A 20 -0.63 -7.96 -3.88
N GLN A 21 -0.71 -9.27 -4.04
CA GLN A 21 -1.56 -10.15 -3.27
C GLN A 21 -0.77 -11.36 -2.78
N ILE A 22 -1.06 -11.78 -1.54
CA ILE A 22 -0.63 -13.04 -0.95
C ILE A 22 -1.88 -13.71 -0.40
N SER A 23 -2.08 -15.00 -0.73
CA SER A 23 -3.25 -15.76 -0.25
C SER A 23 -2.79 -16.92 0.61
N LEU A 24 -3.40 -17.06 1.77
CA LEU A 24 -3.26 -18.20 2.65
C LEU A 24 -4.54 -19.04 2.54
N LEU A 25 -4.41 -20.23 1.95
CA LEU A 25 -5.54 -21.10 1.66
C LEU A 25 -5.49 -22.31 2.59
N GLY A 26 -6.50 -22.46 3.43
CA GLY A 26 -6.74 -23.62 4.27
C GLY A 26 -8.12 -24.22 3.99
N GLU A 27 -8.40 -25.39 4.54
CA GLU A 27 -9.69 -26.09 4.33
C GLU A 27 -10.87 -25.31 4.90
N ASN A 28 -10.70 -24.74 6.09
CA ASN A 28 -11.78 -24.08 6.85
C ASN A 28 -11.59 -22.56 6.98
N PHE A 29 -10.55 -22.00 6.37
CA PHE A 29 -10.23 -20.60 6.48
C PHE A 29 -9.37 -20.13 5.31
N GLN A 30 -9.74 -19.00 4.74
CA GLN A 30 -8.98 -18.37 3.68
C GLN A 30 -8.81 -16.88 4.00
N VAL A 31 -7.59 -16.39 3.88
CA VAL A 31 -7.28 -14.96 4.00
C VAL A 31 -6.42 -14.50 2.83
N HIS A 32 -6.77 -13.36 2.28
CA HIS A 32 -6.08 -12.73 1.18
C HIS A 32 -5.48 -11.40 1.65
N TYR A 33 -4.17 -11.27 1.58
CA TYR A 33 -3.49 -10.03 1.93
C TYR A 33 -3.26 -9.22 0.67
N PHE A 34 -3.78 -8.01 0.63
CA PHE A 34 -3.60 -7.08 -0.47
C PHE A 34 -2.87 -5.81 -0.02
N THR A 35 -2.01 -5.29 -0.88
CA THR A 35 -1.48 -3.95 -0.67
C THR A 35 -2.51 -2.88 -1.05
N GLY A 36 -3.28 -3.08 -2.12
CA GLY A 36 -4.24 -2.10 -2.62
C GLY A 36 -3.60 -0.79 -3.09
N THR A 37 -2.27 -0.72 -3.07
CA THR A 37 -1.44 0.45 -3.40
C THR A 37 -0.29 0.03 -4.29
N SER A 38 0.34 0.99 -4.96
CA SER A 38 1.53 0.75 -5.80
C SER A 38 2.76 0.49 -4.94
N LEU A 39 3.82 -0.04 -5.58
CA LEU A 39 5.10 -0.35 -4.94
C LEU A 39 4.92 -1.21 -3.68
N PRO A 40 4.59 -2.50 -3.83
CA PRO A 40 4.33 -3.41 -2.70
C PRO A 40 5.42 -3.43 -1.62
N CYS A 41 6.67 -3.15 -1.98
CA CYS A 41 7.78 -3.04 -1.04
C CYS A 41 7.65 -1.84 -0.08
N LEU A 42 6.90 -0.80 -0.48
CA LEU A 42 6.60 0.38 0.34
C LEU A 42 5.17 0.35 0.93
N SER A 43 4.43 -0.71 0.72
CA SER A 43 3.03 -0.84 1.11
C SER A 43 2.87 -1.85 2.22
N VAL A 44 1.73 -1.79 2.90
CA VAL A 44 1.32 -2.75 3.93
C VAL A 44 0.35 -3.75 3.31
N PHE A 45 0.52 -5.02 3.62
CA PHE A 45 -0.39 -6.10 3.24
C PHE A 45 -1.52 -6.20 4.28
N LYS A 46 -2.75 -5.92 3.87
CA LYS A 46 -3.94 -5.92 4.71
C LYS A 46 -4.77 -7.18 4.48
N PRO A 47 -5.23 -7.86 5.54
CA PRO A 47 -6.06 -9.06 5.41
C PRO A 47 -7.44 -8.68 4.89
N ILE A 48 -7.90 -9.43 3.89
CA ILE A 48 -9.25 -9.35 3.32
C ILE A 48 -9.85 -10.76 3.34
N TYR A 49 -11.07 -10.84 3.79
CA TYR A 49 -11.88 -12.07 3.83
C TYR A 49 -13.07 -11.90 2.90
N PHE A 50 -13.35 -12.91 2.07
CA PHE A 50 -14.47 -12.81 1.13
C PHE A 50 -15.80 -12.58 1.82
N GLU A 51 -16.01 -13.21 2.97
CA GLU A 51 -17.22 -13.09 3.75
C GLU A 51 -17.38 -11.72 4.41
N GLY A 52 -16.27 -11.05 4.73
CA GLY A 52 -16.25 -9.72 5.35
C GLY A 52 -16.34 -8.58 4.35
N GLY A 53 -16.10 -8.87 3.07
CA GLY A 53 -16.07 -7.84 2.02
C GLY A 53 -14.84 -6.93 2.09
N VAL A 54 -14.85 -5.92 1.24
CA VAL A 54 -13.80 -4.88 1.17
C VAL A 54 -14.38 -3.56 1.65
N PRO A 55 -13.69 -2.79 2.50
CA PRO A 55 -14.17 -1.48 2.94
C PRO A 55 -14.27 -0.51 1.75
N GLU A 56 -15.09 0.51 1.89
CA GLU A 56 -15.15 1.60 0.93
C GLU A 56 -13.83 2.40 0.98
N LEU A 57 -13.08 2.39 -0.12
CA LEU A 57 -11.78 3.03 -0.26
C LEU A 57 -11.84 4.35 -1.05
N GLY A 58 -13.02 4.94 -1.14
CA GLY A 58 -13.28 6.16 -1.91
C GLY A 58 -13.50 5.91 -3.40
N GLU A 59 -13.12 6.85 -4.23
CA GLU A 59 -13.33 6.78 -5.68
C GLU A 59 -12.49 5.66 -6.33
N ARG A 60 -13.00 5.05 -7.40
CA ARG A 60 -12.23 4.08 -8.18
C ARG A 60 -11.03 4.76 -8.84
N PRO A 61 -9.84 4.12 -8.85
CA PRO A 61 -8.66 4.68 -9.50
C PRO A 61 -8.86 4.80 -11.02
N THR A 62 -8.43 5.93 -11.55
CA THR A 62 -8.34 6.20 -13.00
C THR A 62 -6.91 6.55 -13.37
N ASN A 63 -6.68 6.94 -14.62
CA ASN A 63 -5.38 7.47 -15.07
C ASN A 63 -5.12 8.92 -14.62
N LYS A 64 -6.02 9.49 -13.82
CA LYS A 64 -5.91 10.84 -13.25
C LYS A 64 -5.84 10.77 -11.74
N TYR A 65 -5.04 11.66 -11.17
CA TYR A 65 -4.98 11.85 -9.72
C TYR A 65 -6.32 12.31 -9.16
N SER A 66 -6.69 11.72 -8.04
CA SER A 66 -7.76 12.19 -7.16
C SER A 66 -7.34 11.99 -5.71
N SER A 67 -7.47 13.04 -4.90
CA SER A 67 -7.23 12.97 -3.45
C SER A 67 -8.25 12.10 -2.71
N LYS A 68 -9.39 11.81 -3.34
CA LYS A 68 -10.43 10.92 -2.80
C LYS A 68 -10.19 9.45 -3.11
N ASN A 69 -9.18 9.14 -3.90
CA ASN A 69 -8.84 7.78 -4.28
C ASN A 69 -7.71 7.24 -3.40
N TYR A 70 -7.95 6.12 -2.73
CA TYR A 70 -7.00 5.48 -1.84
C TYR A 70 -5.66 5.17 -2.53
N TRP A 71 -5.67 4.50 -3.69
CA TRP A 71 -4.47 4.14 -4.44
C TRP A 71 -3.62 5.36 -4.80
N TRP A 72 -4.27 6.45 -5.28
CA TRP A 72 -3.57 7.67 -5.68
C TRP A 72 -2.92 8.42 -4.51
N ARG A 73 -3.53 8.40 -3.33
CA ARG A 73 -2.95 9.05 -2.14
C ARG A 73 -1.61 8.40 -1.75
N PHE A 74 -1.56 7.06 -1.78
CA PHE A 74 -0.31 6.33 -1.54
C PHE A 74 0.69 6.47 -2.69
N GLU A 75 0.24 6.44 -3.94
CA GLU A 75 1.11 6.66 -5.09
C GLU A 75 1.82 8.02 -5.02
N VAL A 76 1.14 9.08 -4.59
CA VAL A 76 1.73 10.40 -4.37
C VAL A 76 2.80 10.36 -3.29
N LEU A 77 2.55 9.74 -2.14
CA LEU A 77 3.54 9.57 -1.07
C LEU A 77 4.76 8.80 -1.59
N HIS A 78 4.54 7.68 -2.26
CA HIS A 78 5.62 6.85 -2.80
C HIS A 78 6.48 7.62 -3.81
N ARG A 79 5.87 8.42 -4.69
CA ARG A 79 6.61 9.28 -5.63
C ARG A 79 7.40 10.37 -4.90
N LYS A 80 6.84 10.99 -3.87
CA LYS A 80 7.57 11.96 -3.03
C LYS A 80 8.79 11.31 -2.35
N ILE A 81 8.64 10.13 -1.73
CA ILE A 81 9.74 9.38 -1.13
C ILE A 81 10.84 9.12 -2.17
N GLN A 82 10.47 8.72 -3.39
CA GLN A 82 11.43 8.47 -4.46
C GLN A 82 12.26 9.69 -4.84
N THR A 83 11.74 10.91 -4.69
CA THR A 83 12.49 12.15 -4.98
C THR A 83 13.65 12.38 -4.03
N ASN A 84 13.59 11.86 -2.82
CA ASN A 84 14.63 11.96 -1.80
C ASN A 84 14.76 10.62 -1.03
N TYR A 85 14.92 9.56 -1.80
CA TYR A 85 14.82 8.18 -1.32
C TYR A 85 15.76 7.87 -0.15
N ARG A 86 17.04 8.26 -0.27
CA ARG A 86 18.05 7.95 0.75
C ARG A 86 17.75 8.58 2.11
N THR A 87 17.09 9.73 2.12
CA THR A 87 16.74 10.45 3.35
C THR A 87 15.62 9.75 4.11
N TYR A 88 14.63 9.21 3.41
CA TYR A 88 13.39 8.77 4.06
C TYR A 88 13.22 7.26 4.15
N ILE A 89 13.89 6.49 3.28
CA ILE A 89 13.53 5.08 3.11
C ILE A 89 13.74 4.22 4.36
N ALA A 90 14.82 4.45 5.11
CA ALA A 90 15.13 3.64 6.29
C ALA A 90 14.06 3.79 7.38
N ASP A 91 13.71 5.03 7.71
CA ASP A 91 12.71 5.33 8.73
C ASP A 91 11.29 4.96 8.28
N PHE A 92 10.97 5.21 7.00
CA PHE A 92 9.70 4.79 6.43
C PHE A 92 9.51 3.27 6.50
N LEU A 93 10.52 2.50 6.10
CA LEU A 93 10.47 1.04 6.16
C LEU A 93 10.39 0.51 7.59
N LYS A 94 11.00 1.18 8.55
CA LYS A 94 10.86 0.85 9.97
C LYS A 94 9.39 0.95 10.39
N ASP A 95 8.77 2.12 10.23
CA ASP A 95 7.38 2.35 10.59
C ASP A 95 6.42 1.39 9.86
N LYS A 96 6.63 1.23 8.55
CA LYS A 96 5.82 0.33 7.73
C LYS A 96 5.94 -1.13 8.20
N ASN A 97 7.15 -1.60 8.54
CA ASN A 97 7.37 -2.96 8.98
C ASN A 97 6.79 -3.20 10.39
N GLU A 98 6.88 -2.22 11.29
CA GLU A 98 6.23 -2.28 12.61
C GLU A 98 4.71 -2.41 12.46
N LEU A 99 4.10 -1.62 11.58
CA LEU A 99 2.68 -1.75 11.28
C LEU A 99 2.34 -3.11 10.65
N GLN A 100 3.16 -3.59 9.71
CA GLN A 100 2.95 -4.90 9.08
C GLN A 100 2.96 -6.04 10.11
N LEU A 101 3.91 -6.03 11.04
CA LEU A 101 3.98 -7.03 12.12
C LEU A 101 2.73 -6.98 12.99
N LYS A 102 2.31 -5.78 13.42
CA LYS A 102 1.09 -5.58 14.21
C LYS A 102 -0.16 -6.11 13.52
N ILE A 103 -0.27 -5.93 12.19
CA ILE A 103 -1.39 -6.47 11.40
C ILE A 103 -1.35 -8.00 11.37
N ILE A 104 -0.17 -8.59 11.14
CA ILE A 104 0.00 -10.05 11.10
C ILE A 104 -0.33 -10.68 12.45
N GLU A 105 0.20 -10.14 13.55
CA GLU A 105 -0.05 -10.63 14.90
C GLU A 105 -1.55 -10.61 15.23
N LYS A 106 -2.21 -9.50 14.91
CA LYS A 106 -3.65 -9.36 15.16
C LYS A 106 -4.48 -10.30 14.28
N GLU A 107 -4.08 -10.52 13.04
CA GLU A 107 -4.76 -11.47 12.15
C GLU A 107 -4.59 -12.91 12.66
N VAL A 108 -3.38 -13.30 13.05
CA VAL A 108 -3.12 -14.66 13.57
C VAL A 108 -3.94 -14.95 14.84
N ASP A 109 -4.02 -14.00 15.77
CA ASP A 109 -4.86 -14.13 16.97
C ASP A 109 -6.36 -14.21 16.61
N PHE A 110 -6.80 -13.36 15.69
CA PHE A 110 -8.16 -13.35 15.21
C PHE A 110 -8.54 -14.67 14.54
N ARG A 111 -7.71 -15.15 13.62
CA ARG A 111 -7.90 -16.42 12.90
C ARG A 111 -8.00 -17.61 13.85
N LYS A 112 -7.16 -17.65 14.89
CA LYS A 112 -7.24 -18.67 15.93
C LYS A 112 -8.60 -18.65 16.62
N LYS A 113 -9.08 -17.48 17.05
CA LYS A 113 -10.38 -17.31 17.68
C LYS A 113 -11.54 -17.69 16.75
N TYR A 114 -11.43 -17.33 15.46
CA TYR A 114 -12.42 -17.69 14.45
C TYR A 114 -12.53 -19.22 14.28
N LEU A 115 -11.40 -19.91 14.16
CA LEU A 115 -11.37 -21.38 14.03
C LEU A 115 -11.87 -22.10 15.29
N GLU A 116 -11.74 -21.47 16.46
CA GLU A 116 -12.29 -21.95 17.71
C GLU A 116 -13.79 -21.60 17.89
N GLY A 117 -14.40 -20.90 16.93
CA GLY A 117 -15.81 -20.48 17.01
C GLY A 117 -16.09 -19.37 18.02
N LYS A 118 -15.06 -18.62 18.43
CA LYS A 118 -15.15 -17.55 19.45
C LYS A 118 -15.46 -16.18 18.89
N VAL A 119 -15.33 -16.00 17.57
CA VAL A 119 -15.64 -14.78 16.85
C VAL A 119 -16.45 -15.12 15.61
N ASP A 120 -17.29 -14.23 15.17
CA ASP A 120 -18.18 -14.46 14.02
C ASP A 120 -17.66 -13.82 12.74
N LYS A 121 -18.37 -14.09 11.63
CA LYS A 121 -18.02 -13.54 10.31
C LYS A 121 -18.13 -12.03 10.22
N CYS A 122 -18.99 -11.41 11.02
CA CYS A 122 -19.18 -9.95 11.00
C CYS A 122 -17.92 -9.23 11.52
N GLU A 123 -17.15 -9.87 12.40
CA GLU A 123 -15.91 -9.31 12.94
C GLU A 123 -14.75 -9.32 11.92
N LEU A 124 -14.87 -10.14 10.84
CA LEU A 124 -13.87 -10.18 9.76
C LEU A 124 -13.73 -8.82 9.07
N SER A 125 -14.85 -8.15 8.78
CA SER A 125 -14.85 -6.81 8.18
C SER A 125 -14.22 -5.77 9.10
N GLY A 126 -14.41 -5.91 10.42
CA GLY A 126 -13.83 -5.03 11.42
C GLY A 126 -12.29 -5.08 11.43
N LEU A 127 -11.72 -6.29 11.35
CA LEU A 127 -10.26 -6.46 11.28
C LEU A 127 -9.70 -5.87 9.97
N THR A 128 -10.35 -6.14 8.85
CA THR A 128 -9.97 -5.56 7.56
C THR A 128 -9.98 -4.04 7.62
N LYS A 129 -11.10 -3.46 8.06
CA LYS A 129 -11.25 -2.00 8.18
C LYS A 129 -10.16 -1.40 9.08
N TRP A 130 -9.92 -2.00 10.25
CA TRP A 130 -8.88 -1.54 11.16
C TRP A 130 -7.49 -1.52 10.49
N ALA A 131 -7.14 -2.52 9.69
CA ALA A 131 -5.84 -2.56 9.01
C ALA A 131 -5.70 -1.44 7.96
N PHE A 132 -6.78 -1.09 7.24
CA PHE A 132 -6.80 0.05 6.34
C PHE A 132 -6.71 1.39 7.10
N ASP A 133 -7.45 1.54 8.20
CA ASP A 133 -7.42 2.76 9.03
C ASP A 133 -6.02 3.01 9.63
N GLU A 134 -5.30 1.96 10.02
CA GLU A 134 -3.91 2.08 10.52
C GLU A 134 -2.92 2.48 9.40
N GLU A 135 -3.09 1.96 8.18
CA GLU A 135 -2.25 2.38 7.06
C GLU A 135 -2.54 3.83 6.63
N GLU A 136 -3.79 4.30 6.76
CA GLU A 136 -4.12 5.72 6.56
C GLU A 136 -3.39 6.64 7.55
N LYS A 137 -3.29 6.25 8.82
CA LYS A 137 -2.51 7.00 9.82
C LYS A 137 -1.02 7.06 9.45
N LEU A 138 -0.48 5.96 8.90
CA LEU A 138 0.89 5.93 8.38
C LEU A 138 1.04 6.91 7.20
N LEU A 139 0.07 6.94 6.28
CA LEU A 139 0.03 7.85 5.14
C LEU A 139 0.03 9.32 5.60
N GLU A 140 -0.84 9.66 6.54
CA GLU A 140 -0.95 11.02 7.10
C GLU A 140 0.37 11.45 7.73
N LYS A 141 0.92 10.63 8.65
CA LYS A 141 2.22 10.86 9.28
C LYS A 141 3.31 11.18 8.25
N TRP A 142 3.42 10.35 7.23
CA TRP A 142 4.52 10.48 6.26
C TRP A 142 4.30 11.58 5.22
N ASN A 143 3.06 11.97 4.92
CA ASN A 143 2.79 13.14 4.09
C ASN A 143 3.28 14.44 4.74
N ASP A 144 3.25 14.54 6.07
CA ASP A 144 3.75 15.68 6.81
C ASP A 144 5.29 15.73 6.86
N ILE A 145 5.92 14.57 6.92
CA ILE A 145 7.38 14.42 7.03
C ILE A 145 8.07 14.62 5.68
N VAL A 146 7.53 13.99 4.61
CA VAL A 146 8.21 13.89 3.31
C VAL A 146 8.13 15.20 2.54
N LYS A 147 9.29 15.80 2.29
CA LYS A 147 9.43 16.95 1.38
C LYS A 147 9.93 16.49 0.02
N VAL A 148 9.39 17.07 -1.03
CA VAL A 148 9.83 16.79 -2.40
C VAL A 148 11.29 17.25 -2.56
N GLY A 149 12.15 16.33 -3.00
CA GLY A 149 13.57 16.60 -3.26
C GLY A 149 13.84 17.05 -4.70
N LYS A 150 15.09 17.38 -4.98
CA LYS A 150 15.53 17.58 -6.36
C LYS A 150 15.49 16.27 -7.13
N LEU A 151 14.75 16.24 -8.20
CA LEU A 151 14.65 15.07 -9.06
C LEU A 151 15.95 14.88 -9.85
N PRO A 152 16.58 13.68 -9.83
CA PRO A 152 17.63 13.36 -10.78
C PRO A 152 17.10 13.55 -12.21
N LEU A 153 17.97 14.03 -13.12
CA LEU A 153 17.59 14.41 -14.48
C LEU A 153 16.77 13.32 -15.21
N PHE A 154 17.24 12.08 -15.19
CA PHE A 154 16.52 10.96 -15.81
C PHE A 154 15.19 10.64 -15.16
N TYR A 155 15.10 10.80 -13.83
CA TYR A 155 13.85 10.63 -13.10
C TYR A 155 12.84 11.72 -13.49
N SER A 156 13.28 13.00 -13.53
CA SER A 156 12.43 14.12 -13.88
C SER A 156 11.90 14.03 -15.32
N MET A 157 12.71 13.59 -16.27
CA MET A 157 12.26 13.40 -17.67
C MET A 157 11.12 12.39 -17.78
N ASN A 158 11.20 11.28 -17.07
CA ASN A 158 10.20 10.21 -17.15
C ASN A 158 8.99 10.49 -16.25
N TRP A 159 9.23 10.72 -14.96
CA TRP A 159 8.16 10.97 -13.99
C TRP A 159 7.49 12.33 -14.19
N GLY A 160 8.21 13.36 -14.62
CA GLY A 160 7.62 14.66 -14.95
C GLY A 160 6.53 14.54 -16.02
N ARG A 161 6.76 13.74 -17.08
CA ARG A 161 5.76 13.47 -18.12
C ARG A 161 4.56 12.68 -17.57
N VAL A 162 4.82 11.65 -16.78
CA VAL A 162 3.78 10.79 -16.19
C VAL A 162 2.95 11.56 -15.16
N ASN A 163 3.61 12.34 -14.29
CA ASN A 163 2.95 13.20 -13.31
C ASN A 163 2.03 14.22 -14.00
N LYS A 164 2.55 14.93 -15.03
CA LYS A 164 1.76 15.89 -15.80
C LYS A 164 0.53 15.24 -16.44
N LYS A 165 0.68 14.04 -17.01
CA LYS A 165 -0.45 13.30 -17.59
C LYS A 165 -1.49 12.92 -16.53
N ALA A 166 -1.05 12.59 -15.31
CA ALA A 166 -1.93 12.26 -14.18
C ALA A 166 -2.54 13.50 -13.52
N GLY A 167 -2.07 14.71 -13.84
CA GLY A 167 -2.50 15.95 -13.17
C GLY A 167 -1.79 16.19 -11.83
N LEU A 168 -0.62 15.55 -11.60
CA LEU A 168 0.22 15.79 -10.43
C LEU A 168 1.25 16.89 -10.71
N ILE A 169 1.36 17.84 -9.77
CA ILE A 169 2.32 18.95 -9.83
C ILE A 169 3.16 18.87 -8.55
N PHE A 170 4.40 18.39 -8.68
CA PHE A 170 5.48 18.51 -7.69
C PHE A 170 6.85 18.24 -8.30
#